data_03d70af3228494455165b47fbf3df74a
#
_entry.id   03d70af3228494455165b47fbf3df74a
#
_cell.length_a   1.000
_cell.length_b   1.000
_cell.length_c   1.000
_cell.angle_alpha   90.00
_cell.angle_beta   90.00
_cell.angle_gamma   90.00
#
_symmetry.space_group_name_H-M   'P 1'
#
loop_
_entity.id
_entity.type
_entity.pdbx_description
1 polymer ?
#
loop_
_entity_poly.entity_id
_entity_poly.type
_entity_poly.pdbx_seq_one_letter_code
_entity_poly.pdbx_strand_id
1 'polypeptide(L)'
;MAEEAIVGSDYRVDVCVHADLEKASLSDDLEDTVDYVRLREIVEAQMKQRAKLLEVVAKRVVEAYFAEFPELSFASVCIAKINPPIQGDVESVSVTYEKSRP
;
A
#
# COMPACT_ATOMS: atom_id res chain seq x y z
N MET A 1 1.31 -3.33 -10.82
CA MET A 1 0.29 -2.31 -10.50
C MET A 1 0.83 -1.36 -9.44
N ALA A 2 0.68 -0.09 -9.65
CA ALA A 2 1.08 0.93 -8.69
C ALA A 2 -0.09 1.89 -8.46
N GLU A 3 -0.34 2.21 -7.22
CA GLU A 3 -1.43 3.08 -6.81
C GLU A 3 -0.94 4.09 -5.79
N GLU A 4 -1.51 5.28 -5.83
CA GLU A 4 -1.27 6.33 -4.86
C GLU A 4 -2.60 6.79 -4.26
N ALA A 5 -2.61 7.01 -2.96
CA ALA A 5 -3.80 7.51 -2.27
C ALA A 5 -3.40 8.51 -1.20
N ILE A 6 -4.23 9.53 -1.03
CA ILE A 6 -4.12 10.44 0.10
C ILE A 6 -5.03 9.91 1.19
N VAL A 7 -4.48 9.61 2.34
CA VAL A 7 -5.21 9.09 3.49
C VAL A 7 -5.23 10.17 4.57
N GLY A 8 -6.42 10.67 4.84
CA GLY A 8 -6.54 11.90 5.62
C GLY A 8 -5.95 13.07 4.85
N SER A 9 -5.63 14.14 5.54
CA SER A 9 -4.98 15.30 4.93
C SER A 9 -3.46 15.27 5.05
N ASP A 10 -2.92 14.31 5.82
CA ASP A 10 -1.53 14.36 6.26
C ASP A 10 -0.64 13.26 5.68
N TYR A 11 -1.21 12.25 5.01
CA TYR A 11 -0.44 11.11 4.57
C TYR A 11 -0.71 10.78 3.11
N ARG A 12 0.36 10.50 2.38
CA ARG A 12 0.30 9.93 1.04
C ARG A 12 0.82 8.50 1.12
N VAL A 13 0.08 7.58 0.54
CA VAL A 13 0.46 6.18 0.51
C VAL A 13 0.59 5.73 -0.92
N ASP A 14 1.78 5.27 -1.29
CA ASP A 14 2.06 4.71 -2.61
C ASP A 14 2.23 3.21 -2.45
N VAL A 15 1.50 2.44 -3.23
CA VAL A 15 1.61 0.98 -3.21
C VAL A 15 1.98 0.47 -4.59
N CYS A 16 2.79 -0.58 -4.62
CA CYS A 16 3.15 -1.27 -5.84
C CYS A 16 3.07 -2.77 -5.56
N VAL A 17 2.33 -3.48 -6.37
CA VAL A 17 2.19 -4.93 -6.22
C VAL A 17 2.43 -5.61 -7.57
N HIS A 18 3.02 -6.81 -7.52
CA HIS A 18 3.20 -7.66 -8.67
C HIS A 18 2.42 -8.94 -8.44
N ALA A 19 1.66 -9.34 -9.44
CA ALA A 19 0.84 -10.55 -9.40
C ALA A 19 0.84 -11.20 -10.77
N ASP A 20 0.52 -12.49 -10.82
CA ASP A 20 0.26 -13.17 -12.07
C ASP A 20 -1.12 -12.74 -12.57
N LEU A 21 -1.14 -11.98 -13.65
CA LEU A 21 -2.37 -11.47 -14.24
C LEU A 21 -2.78 -12.26 -15.50
N GLU A 22 -2.14 -13.39 -15.80
CA GLU A 22 -2.46 -14.18 -16.97
C GLU A 22 -3.92 -14.59 -17.00
N LYS A 23 -4.44 -15.09 -15.88
CA LYS A 23 -5.83 -15.50 -15.77
C LYS A 23 -6.78 -14.33 -16.01
N ALA A 24 -6.51 -13.17 -15.44
CA ALA A 24 -7.34 -11.99 -15.63
C ALA A 24 -7.32 -11.51 -17.09
N SER A 25 -6.15 -11.59 -17.76
CA SER A 25 -6.01 -11.17 -19.15
C SER A 25 -6.78 -12.09 -20.12
N LEU A 26 -7.02 -13.35 -19.72
CA LEU A 26 -7.78 -14.29 -20.52
C LEU A 26 -9.28 -14.21 -20.27
N SER A 27 -9.69 -13.98 -19.03
CA SER A 27 -11.09 -14.02 -18.64
C SER A 27 -11.78 -12.65 -18.63
N ASP A 28 -11.00 -11.57 -18.53
CA ASP A 28 -11.52 -10.21 -18.33
C ASP A 28 -12.45 -10.12 -17.11
N ASP A 29 -12.19 -10.93 -16.08
CA ASP A 29 -12.99 -11.01 -14.86
C ASP A 29 -12.22 -10.33 -13.72
N LEU A 30 -12.87 -9.38 -13.04
CA LEU A 30 -12.28 -8.66 -11.90
C LEU A 30 -11.89 -9.60 -10.75
N GLU A 31 -12.55 -10.74 -10.62
CA GLU A 31 -12.20 -11.73 -9.60
C GLU A 31 -10.83 -12.36 -9.83
N ASP A 32 -10.37 -12.35 -11.07
CA ASP A 32 -9.08 -12.93 -11.46
C ASP A 32 -7.92 -11.96 -11.41
N THR A 33 -8.17 -10.74 -10.94
CA THR A 33 -7.12 -9.73 -10.80
C THR A 33 -7.15 -9.14 -9.38
N VAL A 34 -6.08 -8.44 -9.04
CA VAL A 34 -6.01 -7.73 -7.76
C VAL A 34 -6.83 -6.45 -7.88
N ASP A 35 -7.84 -6.34 -7.03
CA ASP A 35 -8.72 -5.17 -7.02
C ASP A 35 -8.06 -4.02 -6.25
N TYR A 36 -7.72 -2.95 -6.95
CA TYR A 36 -7.08 -1.79 -6.32
C TYR A 36 -8.00 -1.08 -5.31
N VAL A 37 -9.31 -1.19 -5.46
CA VAL A 37 -10.24 -0.65 -4.45
C VAL A 37 -10.02 -1.37 -3.12
N ARG A 38 -9.84 -2.69 -3.18
CA ARG A 38 -9.56 -3.48 -1.99
C ARG A 38 -8.19 -3.16 -1.40
N LEU A 39 -7.18 -2.92 -2.25
CA LEU A 39 -5.86 -2.48 -1.79
C LEU A 39 -5.98 -1.18 -0.98
N ARG A 40 -6.77 -0.24 -1.47
CA ARG A 40 -7.01 1.03 -0.79
C ARG A 40 -7.76 0.85 0.52
N GLU A 41 -8.78 -0.01 0.55
CA GLU A 41 -9.52 -0.29 1.77
C GLU A 41 -8.61 -0.83 2.87
N ILE A 42 -7.67 -1.72 2.50
CA ILE A 42 -6.71 -2.29 3.45
C ILE A 42 -5.80 -1.19 3.98
N VAL A 43 -5.30 -0.31 3.11
CA VAL A 43 -4.48 0.83 3.54
C VAL A 43 -5.24 1.68 4.55
N GLU A 44 -6.46 2.06 4.22
CA GLU A 44 -7.27 2.92 5.09
C GLU A 44 -7.54 2.26 6.44
N ALA A 45 -7.83 0.96 6.44
CA ALA A 45 -8.07 0.22 7.67
C ALA A 45 -6.83 0.19 8.56
N GLN A 46 -5.65 -0.07 7.97
CA GLN A 46 -4.41 -0.12 8.74
C GLN A 46 -3.99 1.25 9.23
N MET A 47 -4.23 2.31 8.46
CA MET A 47 -3.90 3.67 8.86
C MET A 47 -4.75 4.15 10.05
N LYS A 48 -5.93 3.59 10.25
CA LYS A 48 -6.77 3.91 11.41
C LYS A 48 -6.31 3.28 12.70
N GLN A 49 -5.50 2.23 12.62
CA GLN A 49 -4.98 1.56 13.81
C GLN A 49 -3.78 2.32 14.36
N ARG A 50 -3.75 2.49 15.66
CA ARG A 50 -2.65 3.22 16.29
C ARG A 50 -1.33 2.47 16.12
N ALA A 51 -0.31 3.22 15.73
CA ALA A 51 1.06 2.75 15.71
C ALA A 51 1.96 3.95 15.95
N LYS A 52 3.05 3.75 16.66
CA LYS A 52 4.01 4.82 16.92
C LYS A 52 4.91 5.09 15.72
N LEU A 53 5.11 4.08 14.88
CA LEU A 53 6.03 4.15 13.75
C LEU A 53 5.31 3.85 12.46
N LEU A 54 5.59 4.63 11.43
CA LEU A 54 5.03 4.40 10.09
C LEU A 54 5.50 3.07 9.50
N GLU A 55 6.72 2.62 9.88
CA GLU A 55 7.24 1.31 9.46
C GLU A 55 6.32 0.18 9.87
N VAL A 56 5.73 0.26 11.04
CA VAL A 56 4.81 -0.75 11.53
C VAL A 56 3.55 -0.79 10.68
N VAL A 57 3.04 0.38 10.32
CA VAL A 57 1.84 0.48 9.47
C VAL A 57 2.13 -0.08 8.07
N ALA A 58 3.25 0.31 7.47
CA ALA A 58 3.64 -0.17 6.15
C ALA A 58 3.78 -1.69 6.13
N LYS A 59 4.40 -2.26 7.15
CA LYS A 59 4.53 -3.70 7.29
C LYS A 59 3.18 -4.41 7.40
N ARG A 60 2.27 -3.85 8.21
CA ARG A 60 0.91 -4.40 8.36
C ARG A 60 0.17 -4.43 7.04
N VAL A 61 0.28 -3.37 6.25
CA VAL A 61 -0.37 -3.29 4.94
C VAL A 61 0.16 -4.38 4.02
N VAL A 62 1.48 -4.52 3.92
CA VAL A 62 2.10 -5.55 3.08
C VAL A 62 1.68 -6.95 3.52
N GLU A 63 1.71 -7.21 4.82
CA GLU A 63 1.31 -8.53 5.35
C GLU A 63 -0.16 -8.82 5.07
N ALA A 64 -1.02 -7.81 5.21
CA ALA A 64 -2.45 -7.96 4.89
C ALA A 64 -2.65 -8.27 3.41
N TYR A 65 -1.89 -7.62 2.52
CA TYR A 65 -1.93 -7.91 1.09
C TYR A 65 -1.56 -9.37 0.80
N PHE A 66 -0.45 -9.85 1.38
CA PHE A 66 -0.03 -11.23 1.15
C PHE A 66 -1.02 -12.24 1.73
N ALA A 67 -1.69 -11.91 2.81
CA ALA A 67 -2.69 -12.79 3.41
C ALA A 67 -3.97 -12.86 2.56
N GLU A 68 -4.38 -11.74 1.97
CA GLU A 68 -5.61 -11.70 1.20
C GLU A 68 -5.43 -12.10 -0.27
N PHE A 69 -4.27 -11.83 -0.85
CA PHE A 69 -4.01 -12.07 -2.27
C PHE A 69 -2.89 -13.09 -2.44
N PRO A 70 -3.21 -14.38 -2.49
CA PRO A 70 -2.17 -15.42 -2.64
C PRO A 70 -1.42 -15.34 -3.96
N GLU A 71 -1.97 -14.67 -4.97
CA GLU A 71 -1.33 -14.49 -6.27
C GLU A 71 -0.22 -13.43 -6.26
N LEU A 72 -0.09 -12.65 -5.19
CA LEU A 72 0.95 -11.62 -5.12
C LEU A 72 2.33 -12.25 -4.95
N SER A 73 3.27 -11.83 -5.79
CA SER A 73 4.68 -12.19 -5.69
C SER A 73 5.52 -11.10 -5.01
N PHE A 74 5.04 -9.86 -5.03
CA PHE A 74 5.77 -8.72 -4.49
C PHE A 74 4.78 -7.65 -4.06
N ALA A 75 5.08 -6.98 -2.96
CA ALA A 75 4.34 -5.79 -2.53
C ALA A 75 5.31 -4.78 -1.90
N SER A 76 5.09 -3.52 -2.23
CA SER A 76 5.84 -2.39 -1.68
C SER A 76 4.83 -1.33 -1.24
N VAL A 77 5.02 -0.82 -0.04
CA VAL A 77 4.18 0.26 0.50
C VAL A 77 5.07 1.36 1.03
N CYS A 78 4.89 2.55 0.50
CA CYS A 78 5.58 3.76 0.94
C CYS A 78 4.57 4.69 1.57
N ILE A 79 4.79 5.05 2.83
CA ILE A 79 3.93 5.98 3.55
C ILE A 79 4.73 7.25 3.79
N ALA A 80 4.24 8.36 3.28
CA ALA A 80 4.87 9.66 3.45
C ALA A 80 3.94 10.55 4.27
N LYS A 81 4.50 11.15 5.32
CA LYS A 81 3.78 12.18 6.05
C LYS A 81 3.98 13.48 5.28
N ILE A 82 2.88 14.03 4.79
CA ILE A 82 2.91 15.32 4.11
C ILE A 82 3.06 16.37 5.20
N ASN A 83 4.15 17.08 5.15
CA ASN A 83 4.42 18.05 6.17
C ASN A 83 3.39 19.15 6.17
N PRO A 84 2.76 19.45 7.31
CA PRO A 84 2.04 20.70 7.43
C PRO A 84 3.03 21.83 7.17
N PRO A 85 2.57 23.04 6.83
CA PRO A 85 3.46 24.17 6.56
C PRO A 85 4.22 24.55 7.81
N ILE A 86 5.27 23.80 8.08
CA ILE A 86 6.21 24.11 9.14
C ILE A 86 7.30 24.97 8.51
N GLN A 87 7.67 26.00 9.20
CA GLN A 87 8.83 26.79 8.79
C GLN A 87 10.07 25.91 8.90
N GLY A 88 10.66 25.58 7.74
CA GLY A 88 11.83 24.75 7.69
C GLY A 88 11.89 24.00 6.36
N ASP A 89 13.01 23.37 6.12
CA ASP A 89 13.30 22.72 4.85
C ASP A 89 12.84 21.27 4.78
N VAL A 90 12.10 20.77 5.77
CA VAL A 90 11.63 19.39 5.79
C VAL A 90 10.32 19.31 5.02
N GLU A 91 10.38 18.75 3.82
CA GLU A 91 9.21 18.61 2.96
C GLU A 91 8.35 17.44 3.35
N SER A 92 8.95 16.31 3.64
CA SER A 92 8.21 15.11 4.04
C SER A 92 9.14 14.11 4.70
N VAL A 93 8.55 13.18 5.45
CA VAL A 93 9.23 12.00 5.97
C VAL A 93 8.51 10.80 5.42
N SER A 94 9.24 9.88 4.84
CA SER A 94 8.63 8.68 4.27
C SER A 94 9.32 7.42 4.73
N VAL A 95 8.57 6.32 4.77
CA VAL A 95 9.10 4.99 5.02
C VAL A 95 8.56 4.05 3.97
N THR A 96 9.39 3.11 3.55
CA THR A 96 9.00 2.10 2.56
C THR A 96 9.25 0.72 3.15
N TYR A 97 8.28 -0.15 3.02
CA TYR A 97 8.41 -1.56 3.34
C TYR A 97 8.10 -2.39 2.10
N GLU A 98 9.00 -3.29 1.77
CA GLU A 98 8.88 -4.15 0.60
C GLU A 98 9.07 -5.60 1.01
N LYS A 99 8.34 -6.48 0.33
CA LYS A 99 8.49 -7.92 0.55
C LYS A 99 8.19 -8.67 -0.74
N SER A 100 9.03 -9.65 -1.02
CA SER A 100 8.79 -10.61 -2.09
C SER A 100 8.39 -11.94 -1.47
N ARG A 101 7.46 -12.63 -2.12
CA ARG A 101 7.10 -13.98 -1.70
C ARG A 101 8.19 -14.94 -2.18
N PRO A 102 8.68 -15.84 -1.29
CA PRO A 102 9.69 -16.81 -1.70
C PRO A 102 9.17 -17.81 -2.72
#